data_3f0f5654d088999092152c8cd118d10c
#
_entry.id   3f0f5654d088999092152c8cd118d10c
#
_cell.length_a   1.000
_cell.length_b   1.000
_cell.length_c   1.000
_cell.angle_alpha   90.00
_cell.angle_beta   90.00
_cell.angle_gamma   90.00
#
_symmetry.space_group_name_H-M   'P 1'
#
loop_
_entity.id
_entity.type
_entity.pdbx_description
1 polymer ?
#
loop_
_entity_poly.entity_id
_entity_poly.type
_entity_poly.pdbx_seq_one_letter_code
_entity_poly.pdbx_strand_id
1 'polypeptide(L)' 'MYVDLHIQIAPHLNVVQAHRVTHGVIDAIKAAIPGVADVVVHTEPAYPGQPY' A
#
# COMPACT_ATOMS: atom_id res chain seq x y z
N MET A 1 10.63 2.58 14.50
CA MET A 1 10.03 1.39 13.87
C MET A 1 9.81 1.64 12.39
N TYR A 2 10.15 0.68 11.58
CA TYR A 2 9.91 0.69 10.14
C TYR A 2 8.87 -0.36 9.81
N VAL A 3 7.97 -0.03 8.89
CA VAL A 3 6.95 -0.97 8.43
C VAL A 3 7.14 -1.20 6.93
N ASP A 4 7.15 -2.46 6.54
CA ASP A 4 7.24 -2.88 5.14
C ASP A 4 6.04 -3.78 4.87
N LEU A 5 5.24 -3.42 3.88
CA LEU A 5 4.04 -4.19 3.57
C LEU A 5 3.75 -4.21 2.07
N HIS A 6 2.98 -5.20 1.67
CA HIS A 6 2.51 -5.37 0.31
C HIS A 6 1.01 -5.17 0.28
N ILE A 7 0.52 -4.41 -0.70
CA ILE A 7 -0.91 -4.26 -0.93
C ILE A 7 -1.25 -4.66 -2.35
N GLN A 8 -2.40 -5.28 -2.51
CA GLN A 8 -2.94 -5.60 -3.82
C GLN A 8 -3.92 -4.51 -4.24
N ILE A 9 -3.79 -4.06 -5.47
CA ILE A 9 -4.59 -2.98 -6.03
C ILE A 9 -5.33 -3.51 -7.25
N ALA A 10 -6.60 -3.16 -7.37
CA ALA A 10 -7.39 -3.55 -8.53
C ALA A 10 -6.69 -3.14 -9.84
N PRO A 11 -6.49 -4.07 -10.78
CA PRO A 11 -5.65 -3.82 -11.95
C PRO A 11 -6.24 -2.77 -12.91
N HIS A 12 -7.52 -2.45 -12.79
CA HIS A 12 -8.16 -1.43 -13.61
C HIS A 12 -7.90 0.01 -13.14
N LEU A 13 -7.31 0.18 -11.96
CA LEU A 13 -6.99 1.51 -11.46
C LEU A 13 -5.81 2.11 -12.23
N ASN A 14 -5.91 3.40 -12.51
CA ASN A 14 -4.77 4.11 -13.11
C ASN A 14 -3.73 4.46 -12.04
N VAL A 15 -2.58 4.96 -12.49
CA VAL A 15 -1.47 5.28 -11.59
C VAL A 15 -1.86 6.30 -10.52
N VAL A 16 -2.65 7.30 -10.87
CA VAL A 16 -3.08 8.33 -9.92
C VAL A 16 -3.96 7.72 -8.82
N GLN A 17 -4.89 6.85 -9.22
CA GLN A 17 -5.78 6.18 -8.26
C GLN A 17 -5.00 5.24 -7.34
N ALA A 18 -4.10 4.45 -7.91
CA ALA A 18 -3.25 3.55 -7.13
C ALA A 18 -2.38 4.32 -6.14
N HIS A 19 -1.83 5.45 -6.55
CA HIS A 19 -1.01 6.30 -5.70
C HIS A 19 -1.81 6.85 -4.52
N ARG A 20 -3.05 7.26 -4.73
CA ARG A 20 -3.94 7.73 -3.65
C ARG A 20 -4.22 6.62 -2.64
N VAL A 21 -4.49 5.41 -3.10
CA VAL A 21 -4.70 4.27 -2.20
C VAL A 21 -3.46 4.03 -1.34
N THR A 22 -2.29 4.03 -1.96
CA THR A 22 -1.02 3.82 -1.27
C THR A 22 -0.78 4.88 -0.19
N HIS A 23 -0.99 6.15 -0.52
CA HIS A 23 -0.84 7.23 0.46
C HIS A 23 -1.85 7.11 1.60
N GLY A 24 -3.09 6.73 1.30
CA GLY A 24 -4.10 6.51 2.32
C GLY A 24 -3.69 5.42 3.32
N VAL A 25 -3.11 4.33 2.82
CA VAL A 25 -2.59 3.25 3.68
C VAL A 25 -1.44 3.75 4.56
N ILE A 26 -0.48 4.46 3.98
CA ILE A 26 0.66 5.00 4.72
C ILE A 26 0.19 5.94 5.82
N ASP A 27 -0.70 6.86 5.50
CA ASP A 27 -1.22 7.84 6.46
C ASP A 27 -1.98 7.14 7.59
N ALA A 28 -2.79 6.14 7.27
CA ALA A 28 -3.53 5.38 8.26
C ALA A 28 -2.61 4.65 9.24
N ILE A 29 -1.54 4.03 8.72
CA ILE A 29 -0.57 3.33 9.57
C ILE A 29 0.17 4.30 10.47
N LYS A 30 0.64 5.42 9.94
CA LYS A 30 1.33 6.43 10.73
C LYS A 30 0.46 7.04 11.80
N ALA A 31 -0.84 7.19 11.53
CA ALA A 31 -1.79 7.69 12.51
C ALA A 31 -2.11 6.66 13.60
N ALA A 32 -2.15 5.37 13.24
CA ALA A 32 -2.55 4.31 14.16
C ALA A 32 -1.41 3.82 15.05
N ILE A 33 -0.16 3.88 14.58
CA ILE A 33 0.98 3.30 15.29
C ILE A 33 2.00 4.40 15.60
N PRO A 34 2.00 4.92 16.84
CA PRO A 34 3.00 5.91 17.27
C PRO A 34 4.40 5.35 17.16
N GLY A 35 5.34 6.17 16.74
CA GLY A 35 6.76 5.79 16.67
C GLY A 35 7.16 5.13 15.35
N VAL A 36 6.26 5.02 14.38
CA VAL A 36 6.63 4.57 13.05
C VAL A 36 7.46 5.67 12.37
N ALA A 37 8.71 5.34 12.03
CA ALA A 37 9.61 6.28 11.37
C ALA A 37 9.32 6.35 9.86
N ASP A 38 9.03 5.21 9.24
CA ASP A 38 8.77 5.14 7.81
C ASP A 38 7.91 3.91 7.48
N VAL A 39 7.18 4.02 6.39
CA VAL A 39 6.33 2.94 5.86
C VAL A 39 6.69 2.75 4.40
N VAL A 40 7.16 1.54 4.07
CA VAL A 40 7.43 1.14 2.68
C VAL A 40 6.28 0.28 2.21
N VAL A 41 5.65 0.68 1.12
CA VAL A 41 4.51 -0.03 0.55
C VAL A 41 4.87 -0.52 -0.84
N HIS A 42 4.78 -1.84 -1.04
CA HIS A 42 4.91 -2.47 -2.35
C HIS A 42 3.52 -2.73 -2.89
N THR A 43 3.24 -2.22 -4.07
CA THR A 43 1.94 -2.41 -4.71
C THR A 43 2.01 -3.54 -5.73
N GLU A 44 0.98 -4.37 -5.77
CA GLU A 44 0.87 -5.49 -6.68
C GLU A 44 -0.53 -5.49 -7.30
N PRO A 45 -0.67 -5.83 -8.60
CA PRO A 45 -1.99 -5.96 -9.17
C PRO A 45 -2.72 -7.17 -8.60
N ALA A 46 -4.00 -7.00 -8.32
CA ALA A 46 -4.84 -8.05 -7.74
C ALA A 46 -5.44 -8.90 -8.85
N TYR A 47 -4.64 -9.78 -9.45
CA TYR A 47 -5.12 -10.72 -10.47
C TYR A 47 -5.56 -12.03 -9.82
N PRO A 48 -6.83 -12.44 -9.97
CA PRO A 48 -7.30 -13.70 -9.42
C PRO A 48 -6.48 -14.88 -9.93
N GLY A 49 -6.01 -15.73 -9.00
CA GLY A 49 -5.30 -16.96 -9.33
C GLY A 49 -3.88 -16.76 -9.85
N GLN A 50 -3.32 -15.57 -9.78
CA GLN A 50 -1.96 -15.31 -10.25
C GLN A 50 -1.00 -15.17 -9.07
N PRO A 51 0.05 -15.99 -9.02
CA PRO A 51 1.11 -15.83 -8.01
C PRO A 51 2.05 -14.70 -8.41
N TYR A 52 2.78 -14.22 -7.42
CA TYR A 52 3.82 -13.22 -7.59
C TYR A 52 5.15 -13.74 -7.12
#